data_c3b8a8caa529272fd475279285cf7f6b
#
_entry.id   c3b8a8caa529272fd475279285cf7f6b
#
_cell.length_a   1.000
_cell.length_b   1.000
_cell.length_c   1.000
_cell.angle_alpha   90.00
_cell.angle_beta   90.00
_cell.angle_gamma   90.00
#
_symmetry.space_group_name_H-M   'P 1'
#
loop_
_entity.id
_entity.type
_entity.pdbx_description
1 polymer ?
#
loop_
_entity_poly.entity_id
_entity_poly.type
_entity_poly.pdbx_seq_one_letter_code
_entity_poly.pdbx_strand_id
1 'polypeptide(L)'
;MTDVPLVAECEWGGEGGIKYDFGKLLISKSQYKLMIFKSDSDKNIDDIINKMKIWINIFRQTSKGDRYLFAGWSKTHWIFEHYIVA
;
A
#
# COMPACT_ATOMS: atom_id res chain seq x y z
N MET A 1 22.97 5.91 -10.19
CA MET A 1 22.17 5.67 -9.51
C MET A 1 21.37 5.19 -9.67
N THR A 2 20.84 4.60 -9.28
CA THR A 2 19.98 4.36 -9.55
C THR A 2 19.05 3.83 -8.75
N ASP A 3 18.48 4.49 -7.94
CA ASP A 3 17.35 4.09 -7.18
C ASP A 3 16.16 3.98 -8.07
N VAL A 4 15.35 2.99 -7.84
CA VAL A 4 14.05 2.90 -8.48
C VAL A 4 13.17 3.99 -7.86
N PRO A 5 12.71 4.96 -8.64
CA PRO A 5 11.97 6.08 -8.07
C PRO A 5 10.60 5.68 -7.54
N LEU A 6 9.99 4.65 -8.08
CA LEU A 6 8.65 4.21 -7.68
C LEU A 6 8.52 2.71 -7.86
N VAL A 7 7.94 2.03 -6.88
CA VAL A 7 7.59 0.62 -6.96
C VAL A 7 6.08 0.50 -6.75
N ALA A 8 5.44 -0.34 -7.56
CA ALA A 8 3.99 -0.53 -7.48
C ALA A 8 3.65 -2.02 -7.44
N GLU A 9 2.62 -2.36 -6.68
CA GLU A 9 2.01 -3.68 -6.67
C GLU A 9 0.51 -3.52 -6.89
N CYS A 10 -0.08 -4.46 -7.59
CA CYS A 10 -1.50 -4.44 -7.88
C CYS A 10 -2.10 -5.80 -7.55
N GLU A 11 -3.11 -5.82 -6.68
CA GLU A 11 -3.77 -7.05 -6.30
C GLU A 11 -5.28 -6.92 -6.47
N TRP A 12 -5.83 -7.70 -7.36
CA TRP A 12 -7.25 -7.66 -7.69
C TRP A 12 -8.03 -8.82 -7.09
N GLY A 13 -7.36 -9.70 -6.34
CA GLY A 13 -7.99 -10.84 -5.68
C GLY A 13 -8.56 -10.48 -4.32
N GLY A 14 -8.21 -11.22 -3.28
CA GLY A 14 -8.71 -10.98 -1.94
C GLY A 14 -7.66 -10.42 -1.00
N GLU A 15 -8.03 -10.27 0.28
CA GLU A 15 -7.14 -9.70 1.28
C GLU A 15 -5.84 -10.49 1.46
N GLY A 16 -5.88 -11.81 1.30
CA GLY A 16 -4.66 -12.62 1.40
C GLY A 16 -3.63 -12.24 0.35
N GLY A 17 -4.09 -12.03 -0.89
CA GLY A 17 -3.22 -11.55 -1.95
C GLY A 17 -2.72 -10.14 -1.71
N ILE A 18 -3.58 -9.27 -1.15
CA ILE A 18 -3.19 -7.90 -0.80
C ILE A 18 -2.05 -7.92 0.19
N LYS A 19 -2.15 -8.73 1.24
CA LYS A 19 -1.08 -8.82 2.24
C LYS A 19 0.22 -9.31 1.63
N TYR A 20 0.15 -10.32 0.76
CA TYR A 20 1.33 -10.87 0.11
C TYR A 20 2.02 -9.83 -0.77
N ASP A 21 1.26 -9.15 -1.62
CA ASP A 21 1.82 -8.17 -2.53
C ASP A 21 2.29 -6.93 -1.80
N PHE A 22 1.58 -6.52 -0.75
CA PHE A 22 2.02 -5.39 0.06
C PHE A 22 3.34 -5.70 0.78
N GLY A 23 3.55 -6.96 1.17
CA GLY A 23 4.82 -7.38 1.74
C GLY A 23 6.00 -7.10 0.82
N LYS A 24 5.80 -7.24 -0.50
CA LYS A 24 6.84 -6.92 -1.47
C LYS A 24 7.17 -5.42 -1.46
N LEU A 25 6.18 -4.56 -1.29
CA LEU A 25 6.41 -3.12 -1.19
C LEU A 25 7.18 -2.78 0.09
N LEU A 26 6.86 -3.44 1.19
CA LEU A 26 7.52 -3.17 2.46
C LEU A 26 9.02 -3.40 2.38
N ILE A 27 9.45 -4.47 1.68
CA ILE A 27 10.87 -4.80 1.58
C ILE A 27 11.57 -4.09 0.42
N SER A 28 10.82 -3.36 -0.41
CA SER A 28 11.40 -2.63 -1.52
C SER A 28 12.27 -1.49 -1.03
N LYS A 29 13.34 -1.21 -1.76
CA LYS A 29 14.24 -0.10 -1.42
C LYS A 29 13.77 1.24 -1.94
N SER A 30 12.71 1.28 -2.74
CA SER A 30 12.18 2.55 -3.23
C SER A 30 11.54 3.35 -2.11
N GLN A 31 11.72 4.65 -2.13
CA GLN A 31 11.08 5.56 -1.18
C GLN A 31 9.62 5.81 -1.54
N TYR A 32 9.23 5.60 -2.80
CA TYR A 32 7.87 5.83 -3.28
C TYR A 32 7.23 4.51 -3.61
N LYS A 33 6.12 4.20 -2.95
CA LYS A 33 5.47 2.89 -3.04
C LYS A 33 3.98 3.07 -3.31
N LEU A 34 3.47 2.35 -4.33
CA LEU A 34 2.07 2.42 -4.73
C LEU A 34 1.43 1.06 -4.57
N MET A 35 0.32 1.00 -3.85
CA MET A 35 -0.48 -0.21 -3.72
C MET A 35 -1.85 0.01 -4.34
N ILE A 36 -2.19 -0.79 -5.35
CA ILE A 36 -3.47 -0.74 -6.05
C ILE A 36 -4.24 -2.01 -5.70
N PHE A 37 -5.49 -1.86 -5.29
CA PHE A 37 -6.31 -3.00 -4.89
C PHE A 37 -7.79 -2.68 -5.07
N LYS A 38 -8.64 -3.68 -4.88
CA LYS A 38 -10.09 -3.47 -4.92
C LYS A 38 -10.75 -4.04 -3.68
N SER A 39 -11.92 -3.52 -3.35
CA SER A 39 -12.77 -4.08 -2.32
C SER A 39 -14.24 -3.74 -2.62
N ASP A 40 -15.13 -4.25 -1.78
CA ASP A 40 -16.57 -4.16 -2.05
C ASP A 40 -17.21 -2.87 -1.60
N SER A 41 -16.56 -2.12 -0.72
CA SER A 41 -17.14 -0.90 -0.18
C SER A 41 -16.05 0.06 0.28
N ASP A 42 -16.43 1.33 0.43
CA ASP A 42 -15.53 2.36 0.93
C ASP A 42 -15.01 2.01 2.32
N LYS A 43 -15.88 1.47 3.18
CA LYS A 43 -15.49 1.08 4.52
C LYS A 43 -14.43 -0.02 4.50
N ASN A 44 -14.58 -1.02 3.65
CA ASN A 44 -13.59 -2.08 3.52
C ASN A 44 -12.26 -1.56 3.02
N ILE A 45 -12.27 -0.59 2.08
CA ILE A 45 -11.06 0.02 1.59
C ILE A 45 -10.36 0.75 2.73
N ASP A 46 -11.08 1.51 3.54
CA ASP A 46 -10.49 2.19 4.69
C ASP A 46 -9.89 1.19 5.69
N ASP A 47 -10.61 0.09 5.96
CA ASP A 47 -10.12 -0.94 6.86
C ASP A 47 -8.83 -1.57 6.34
N ILE A 48 -8.76 -1.86 5.05
CA ILE A 48 -7.57 -2.45 4.42
C ILE A 48 -6.40 -1.46 4.49
N ILE A 49 -6.64 -0.20 4.18
CA ILE A 49 -5.59 0.83 4.26
C ILE A 49 -5.08 0.95 5.69
N ASN A 50 -5.96 0.93 6.68
CA ASN A 50 -5.56 1.00 8.08
C ASN A 50 -4.71 -0.20 8.48
N LYS A 51 -5.04 -1.40 8.00
CA LYS A 51 -4.21 -2.58 8.22
C LYS A 51 -2.83 -2.41 7.60
N MET A 52 -2.77 -1.88 6.38
CA MET A 52 -1.48 -1.66 5.72
C MET A 52 -0.63 -0.64 6.48
N LYS A 53 -1.23 0.40 7.04
CA LYS A 53 -0.51 1.36 7.89
C LYS A 53 0.05 0.70 9.13
N ILE A 54 -0.70 -0.22 9.74
CA ILE A 54 -0.22 -0.97 10.89
C ILE A 54 1.00 -1.82 10.49
N TRP A 55 0.93 -2.52 9.36
CA TRP A 55 2.06 -3.31 8.88
C TRP A 55 3.29 -2.46 8.62
N ILE A 56 3.12 -1.26 8.04
CA ILE A 56 4.22 -0.33 7.82
C ILE A 56 4.90 0.01 9.14
N ASN A 57 4.11 0.31 10.17
CA ASN A 57 4.66 0.78 11.43
C ASN A 57 5.34 -0.31 12.26
N ILE A 58 4.97 -1.58 12.05
CA ILE A 58 5.64 -2.67 12.76
C ILE A 58 6.79 -3.29 11.98
N PHE A 59 6.94 -2.97 10.69
CA PHE A 59 8.01 -3.53 9.87
C PHE A 59 9.32 -2.83 10.18
N ARG A 60 10.31 -3.59 10.63
CA ARG A 60 11.55 -3.02 11.15
C ARG A 60 12.40 -2.28 10.11
N GLN A 61 12.24 -2.63 8.83
CA GLN A 61 13.02 -2.00 7.77
C GLN A 61 12.32 -0.78 7.15
N THR A 62 11.17 -0.39 7.70
CA THR A 62 10.49 0.81 7.26
C THR A 62 11.36 2.03 7.57
N SER A 63 11.56 2.88 6.58
CA SER A 63 12.41 4.05 6.70
C SER A 63 11.59 5.31 6.85
N LYS A 64 12.03 6.19 7.72
CA LYS A 64 11.44 7.51 7.86
C LYS A 64 11.47 8.23 6.52
N GLY A 65 10.35 8.83 6.15
CA GLY A 65 10.23 9.53 4.87
C GLY A 65 9.71 8.70 3.72
N ASP A 66 9.59 7.38 3.91
CA ASP A 66 8.96 6.55 2.88
C ASP A 66 7.54 7.03 2.63
N ARG A 67 7.13 7.02 1.36
CA ARG A 67 5.82 7.51 0.95
C ARG A 67 5.03 6.39 0.30
N TYR A 68 3.83 6.18 0.82
CA TYR A 68 2.90 5.21 0.28
C TYR A 68 1.70 5.91 -0.32
N LEU A 69 1.28 5.50 -1.50
CA LEU A 69 0.00 5.88 -2.06
C LEU A 69 -0.86 4.62 -2.15
N PHE A 70 -2.02 4.66 -1.52
CA PHE A 70 -3.00 3.59 -1.61
C PHE A 70 -4.06 4.00 -2.61
N ALA A 71 -4.36 3.12 -3.57
CA ALA A 71 -5.40 3.34 -4.57
C ALA A 71 -6.37 2.18 -4.52
N GLY A 72 -7.52 2.38 -3.89
CA GLY A 72 -8.53 1.36 -3.70
C GLY A 72 -9.74 1.56 -4.62
N TRP A 73 -10.11 0.54 -5.36
CA TRP A 73 -11.30 0.57 -6.22
C TRP A 73 -12.48 -0.01 -5.45
N SER A 74 -13.54 0.79 -5.28
CA SER A 74 -14.70 0.42 -4.45
C SER A 74 -15.92 0.00 -5.26
N LYS A 75 -15.73 -0.54 -6.46
CA LYS A 75 -16.75 -0.91 -7.43
C LYS A 75 -17.27 0.25 -8.28
N THR A 76 -17.31 1.47 -7.74
CA THR A 76 -17.87 2.61 -8.45
C THR A 76 -16.92 3.77 -8.60
N HIS A 77 -15.89 3.85 -7.74
CA HIS A 77 -14.94 4.96 -7.79
C HIS A 77 -13.62 4.56 -7.12
N TRP A 78 -12.59 5.35 -7.38
CA TRP A 78 -11.29 5.19 -6.74
C TRP A 78 -11.25 5.97 -5.44
N ILE A 79 -10.60 5.38 -4.43
CA ILE A 79 -10.28 6.05 -3.17
C ILE A 79 -8.77 6.08 -3.07
N PHE A 80 -8.20 7.27 -2.91
CA PHE A 80 -6.76 7.44 -2.79
C PHE A 80 -6.42 7.94 -1.39
N GLU A 81 -5.34 7.41 -0.84
CA GLU A 81 -4.82 7.91 0.42
C GLU A 81 -3.30 7.91 0.38
N HIS A 82 -2.70 9.00 0.82
CA HIS A 82 -1.25 9.17 0.86
C HIS A 82 -0.78 9.08 2.31
N TYR A 83 0.29 8.32 2.53
CA TYR A 83 0.83 8.12 3.87
C TYR A 83 2.34 8.29 3.85
N ILE A 84 2.86 9.21 4.69
CA ILE A 84 4.28 9.45 4.82
C ILE A 84 4.73 8.89 6.15
N VAL A 85 5.77 8.05 6.14
CA VAL A 85 6.30 7.46 7.38
C VAL A 85 7.03 8.54 8.17
N ALA A 86 6.57 8.74 9.39
CA ALA A 86 7.11 9.79 10.27
C ALA A 86 8.40 9.35 10.98
#